data_264a60efffe2c4dda084b6e4af868b3f
#
_entry.id   264a60efffe2c4dda084b6e4af868b3f
#
_cell.length_a   1.000
_cell.length_b   1.000
_cell.length_c   1.000
_cell.angle_alpha   90.00
_cell.angle_beta   90.00
_cell.angle_gamma   90.00
#
_symmetry.space_group_name_H-M   'P 1'
#
loop_
_entity.id
_entity.type
_entity.pdbx_description
1 polymer ?
#
loop_
_entity_poly.entity_id
_entity_poly.type
_entity_poly.pdbx_seq_one_letter_code
_entity_poly.pdbx_strand_id
1 'polypeptide(L)'
;KNITFLGEIPMMNDFERRHAIGVIEESERYEDYVMDDSAIVHQGKEGLFIITGCSHSGICNIIEYAKEVCNERKIVGVIGGFHLFKLSERLTRTIDYFQKNDIEELYPCHCVSFKAKAEIHKSIPVHEVGVGLKIEIE
;
A
#
# COMPACT_ATOMS: atom_id res chain seq x y z
N LYS A 1 14.41 15.67 -8.68
CA LYS A 1 13.08 15.16 -9.16
C LYS A 1 12.91 13.73 -8.68
N ASN A 2 12.62 13.58 -7.40
CA ASN A 2 12.62 12.28 -6.73
C ASN A 2 11.20 11.81 -6.37
N ILE A 3 10.17 12.41 -6.96
CA ILE A 3 8.76 12.09 -6.70
C ILE A 3 8.12 11.58 -7.99
N THR A 4 7.49 10.40 -7.88
CA THR A 4 6.74 9.77 -8.98
C THR A 4 5.30 9.53 -8.53
N PHE A 5 4.33 9.91 -9.35
CA PHE A 5 2.94 9.51 -9.20
C PHE A 5 2.69 8.28 -10.07
N LEU A 6 2.14 7.22 -9.49
CA LEU A 6 2.05 5.93 -10.18
C LEU A 6 0.90 5.86 -11.20
N GLY A 7 -0.16 6.65 -11.01
CA GLY A 7 -1.37 6.51 -11.82
C GLY A 7 -2.15 5.24 -11.47
N GLU A 8 -2.87 4.69 -12.45
CA GLU A 8 -3.63 3.45 -12.27
C GLU A 8 -2.69 2.27 -11.95
N ILE A 9 -3.02 1.54 -10.88
CA ILE A 9 -2.21 0.41 -10.40
C ILE A 9 -2.69 -0.89 -11.07
N PRO A 10 -1.83 -1.60 -11.80
CA PRO A 10 -2.17 -2.89 -12.38
C PRO A 10 -2.26 -3.99 -11.31
N MET A 11 -2.94 -5.07 -11.63
CA MET A 11 -2.96 -6.28 -10.79
C MET A 11 -1.67 -7.08 -11.01
N MET A 12 -0.79 -7.10 -10.00
CA MET A 12 0.52 -7.74 -10.03
C MET A 12 0.55 -9.09 -9.29
N ASN A 13 -0.50 -9.40 -8.50
CA ASN A 13 -0.63 -10.64 -7.76
C ASN A 13 -2.07 -11.17 -7.81
N ASP A 14 -2.29 -12.39 -7.31
CA ASP A 14 -3.57 -13.11 -7.37
C ASP A 14 -4.45 -12.95 -6.12
N PHE A 15 -3.94 -12.35 -5.04
CA PHE A 15 -4.63 -12.28 -3.75
C PHE A 15 -5.18 -10.89 -3.39
N GLU A 16 -4.75 -9.84 -4.06
CA GLU A 16 -5.22 -8.47 -3.85
C GLU A 16 -6.19 -8.03 -4.95
N ARG A 17 -7.25 -8.80 -5.17
CA ARG A 17 -8.29 -8.42 -6.14
C ARG A 17 -9.06 -7.21 -5.67
N ARG A 18 -9.35 -6.29 -6.60
CA ARG A 18 -10.26 -5.16 -6.35
C ARG A 18 -11.67 -5.66 -6.11
N HIS A 19 -12.37 -4.99 -5.23
CA HIS A 19 -13.80 -5.19 -5.00
C HIS A 19 -14.52 -3.87 -5.24
N ALA A 20 -15.72 -3.94 -5.82
CA ALA A 20 -16.56 -2.77 -5.96
C ALA A 20 -16.94 -2.22 -4.57
N ILE A 21 -16.80 -0.91 -4.39
CA ILE A 21 -17.19 -0.20 -3.17
C ILE A 21 -18.54 0.49 -3.28
N GLY A 22 -19.06 0.60 -4.50
CA GLY A 22 -20.29 1.28 -4.80
C GLY A 22 -20.67 1.12 -6.26
N VAL A 23 -21.49 2.03 -6.71
CA VAL A 23 -21.99 2.09 -8.08
C VAL A 23 -21.84 3.53 -8.59
N ILE A 24 -21.33 3.65 -9.79
CA ILE A 24 -21.29 4.92 -10.52
C ILE A 24 -22.55 5.02 -11.38
N GLU A 25 -23.30 6.11 -11.23
CA GLU A 25 -24.51 6.40 -11.99
C GLU A 25 -24.24 7.61 -12.90
N GLU A 26 -23.97 7.32 -14.16
CA GLU A 26 -23.84 8.31 -15.23
C GLU A 26 -24.89 8.04 -16.31
N SER A 27 -24.48 7.93 -17.58
CA SER A 27 -25.35 7.49 -18.69
C SER A 27 -25.75 6.02 -18.57
N GLU A 28 -24.89 5.21 -17.98
CA GLU A 28 -25.11 3.81 -17.63
C GLU A 28 -24.69 3.59 -16.18
N ARG A 29 -25.22 2.52 -15.56
CA ARG A 29 -24.91 2.14 -14.18
C ARG A 29 -23.88 1.02 -14.19
N TYR A 30 -22.73 1.23 -13.51
CA TYR A 30 -21.67 0.22 -13.39
C TYR A 30 -21.02 0.24 -12.01
N GLU A 31 -20.39 -0.87 -11.64
CA GLU A 31 -19.73 -1.03 -10.34
C GLU A 31 -18.45 -0.17 -10.25
N ASP A 32 -18.26 0.49 -9.11
CA ASP A 32 -17.08 1.31 -8.82
C ASP A 32 -15.98 0.47 -8.18
N TYR A 33 -14.94 0.16 -8.93
CA TYR A 33 -13.74 -0.55 -8.48
C TYR A 33 -12.59 0.36 -8.07
N VAL A 34 -12.82 1.67 -7.92
CA VAL A 34 -11.81 2.66 -7.52
C VAL A 34 -10.56 2.57 -8.40
N MET A 35 -10.74 2.66 -9.71
CA MET A 35 -9.64 2.54 -10.67
C MET A 35 -8.65 3.69 -10.60
N ASP A 36 -9.03 4.81 -9.97
CA ASP A 36 -8.21 5.98 -9.68
C ASP A 36 -7.38 5.86 -8.39
N ASP A 37 -7.48 4.73 -7.65
CA ASP A 37 -6.60 4.44 -6.52
C ASP A 37 -5.13 4.40 -6.99
N SER A 38 -4.28 5.15 -6.31
CA SER A 38 -2.89 5.35 -6.71
C SER A 38 -1.99 5.62 -5.52
N ALA A 39 -0.70 5.84 -5.79
CA ALA A 39 0.28 6.17 -4.78
C ALA A 39 1.33 7.14 -5.32
N ILE A 40 2.04 7.77 -4.39
CA ILE A 40 3.21 8.60 -4.65
C ILE A 40 4.45 7.85 -4.15
N VAL A 41 5.52 7.90 -4.91
CA VAL A 41 6.80 7.28 -4.58
C VAL A 41 7.86 8.35 -4.47
N HIS A 42 8.55 8.40 -3.34
CA HIS A 42 9.80 9.14 -3.19
C HIS A 42 10.96 8.18 -3.45
N GLN A 43 11.82 8.51 -4.40
CA GLN A 43 13.04 7.77 -4.69
C GLN A 43 14.23 8.48 -4.06
N GLY A 44 14.68 7.97 -2.93
CA GLY A 44 15.84 8.45 -2.20
C GLY A 44 17.11 7.67 -2.56
N LYS A 45 18.21 7.97 -1.86
CA LYS A 45 19.49 7.28 -2.02
C LYS A 45 19.44 5.82 -1.53
N GLU A 46 18.61 5.57 -0.52
CA GLU A 46 18.48 4.27 0.13
C GLU A 46 17.45 3.34 -0.53
N GLY A 47 16.62 3.85 -1.43
CA GLY A 47 15.54 3.14 -2.10
C GLY A 47 14.25 3.92 -2.17
N LEU A 48 13.13 3.21 -2.31
CA LEU A 48 11.80 3.79 -2.46
C LEU A 48 11.07 3.94 -1.13
N PHE A 49 10.47 5.10 -0.90
CA PHE A 49 9.48 5.31 0.15
C PHE A 49 8.13 5.57 -0.50
N ILE A 50 7.11 4.76 -0.14
CA ILE A 50 5.81 4.78 -0.78
C ILE A 50 4.78 5.44 0.12
N ILE A 51 4.02 6.38 -0.43
CA ILE A 51 2.94 7.10 0.23
C ILE A 51 1.65 6.76 -0.51
N THR A 52 0.76 6.05 0.16
CA THR A 52 -0.51 5.60 -0.44
C THR A 52 -1.72 6.20 0.28
N GLY A 53 -2.87 6.19 -0.40
CA GLY A 53 -4.17 6.49 0.18
C GLY A 53 -4.73 5.27 0.91
N CYS A 54 -5.77 4.64 0.35
CA CYS A 54 -6.43 3.46 0.93
C CYS A 54 -5.90 2.13 0.41
N SER A 55 -5.19 2.11 -0.70
CA SER A 55 -4.71 0.87 -1.36
C SER A 55 -5.84 -0.09 -1.75
N HIS A 56 -6.90 0.41 -2.36
CA HIS A 56 -7.97 -0.43 -2.91
C HIS A 56 -7.46 -1.39 -3.99
N SER A 57 -6.41 -1.00 -4.70
CA SER A 57 -5.68 -1.84 -5.66
C SER A 57 -4.80 -2.92 -5.02
N GLY A 58 -4.59 -2.85 -3.71
CA GLY A 58 -3.70 -3.74 -2.98
C GLY A 58 -2.33 -3.14 -2.73
N ILE A 59 -1.89 -3.18 -1.47
CA ILE A 59 -0.60 -2.60 -1.08
C ILE A 59 0.60 -3.31 -1.74
N CYS A 60 0.55 -4.63 -1.90
CA CYS A 60 1.62 -5.37 -2.57
C CYS A 60 1.65 -5.10 -4.08
N ASN A 61 0.47 -4.93 -4.71
CA ASN A 61 0.38 -4.48 -6.10
C ASN A 61 1.02 -3.10 -6.29
N ILE A 62 0.72 -2.16 -5.39
CA ILE A 62 1.31 -0.81 -5.41
C ILE A 62 2.84 -0.89 -5.30
N ILE A 63 3.35 -1.68 -4.36
CA ILE A 63 4.79 -1.83 -4.13
C ILE A 63 5.48 -2.45 -5.36
N GLU A 64 4.94 -3.53 -5.92
CA GLU A 64 5.55 -4.15 -7.12
C GLU A 64 5.54 -3.18 -8.30
N TYR A 65 4.44 -2.49 -8.53
CA TYR A 65 4.36 -1.51 -9.61
C TYR A 65 5.31 -0.32 -9.39
N ALA A 66 5.46 0.14 -8.15
CA ALA A 66 6.45 1.17 -7.81
C ALA A 66 7.87 0.73 -8.16
N LYS A 67 8.24 -0.52 -7.87
CA LYS A 67 9.55 -1.08 -8.23
C LYS A 67 9.78 -1.08 -9.75
N GLU A 68 8.76 -1.44 -10.52
CA GLU A 68 8.84 -1.44 -11.99
C GLU A 68 8.98 -0.02 -12.55
N VAL A 69 8.10 0.90 -12.14
CA VAL A 69 8.08 2.28 -12.64
C VAL A 69 9.36 3.04 -12.30
N CYS A 70 9.87 2.83 -11.08
CA CYS A 70 11.08 3.51 -10.60
C CYS A 70 12.38 2.76 -10.93
N ASN A 71 12.30 1.56 -11.48
CA ASN A 71 13.44 0.66 -11.73
C ASN A 71 14.35 0.50 -10.49
N GLU A 72 13.72 0.36 -9.32
CA GLU A 72 14.39 0.20 -8.02
C GLU A 72 13.70 -0.88 -7.21
N ARG A 73 14.44 -1.82 -6.67
CA ARG A 73 13.88 -2.99 -5.95
C ARG A 73 13.77 -2.78 -4.44
N LYS A 74 14.62 -1.92 -3.87
CA LYS A 74 14.68 -1.70 -2.43
C LYS A 74 13.56 -0.77 -1.98
N ILE A 75 12.78 -1.21 -1.01
CA ILE A 75 11.74 -0.42 -0.35
C ILE A 75 12.26 0.00 1.02
N VAL A 76 12.38 1.29 1.24
CA VAL A 76 12.78 1.87 2.53
C VAL A 76 11.61 1.88 3.50
N GLY A 77 10.42 2.21 3.02
CA GLY A 77 9.24 2.23 3.87
C GLY A 77 7.94 2.52 3.13
N VAL A 78 6.85 2.30 3.83
CA VAL A 78 5.49 2.49 3.29
C VAL A 78 4.61 3.14 4.34
N ILE A 79 3.94 4.24 3.97
CA ILE A 79 2.95 4.92 4.81
C ILE A 79 1.61 5.00 4.10
N GLY A 80 0.52 4.75 4.82
CA GLY A 80 -0.85 4.95 4.34
C GLY A 80 -1.82 3.86 4.77
N GLY A 81 -2.95 3.81 4.10
CA GLY A 81 -3.96 2.78 4.27
C GLY A 81 -3.61 1.53 3.46
N PHE A 82 -3.72 0.36 4.07
CA PHE A 82 -3.43 -0.92 3.41
C PHE A 82 -4.69 -1.72 3.08
N HIS A 83 -5.85 -1.12 3.35
CA HIS A 83 -7.18 -1.74 3.15
C HIS A 83 -7.30 -3.13 3.79
N LEU A 84 -6.79 -3.28 5.02
CA LEU A 84 -6.74 -4.53 5.77
C LEU A 84 -7.57 -4.41 7.06
N PHE A 85 -8.71 -5.10 7.12
CA PHE A 85 -9.67 -5.01 8.23
C PHE A 85 -9.82 -6.28 9.03
N LYS A 86 -9.53 -7.43 8.44
CA LYS A 86 -9.79 -8.76 9.02
C LYS A 86 -8.52 -9.60 9.03
N LEU A 87 -8.46 -10.53 9.98
CA LEU A 87 -7.51 -11.64 9.94
C LEU A 87 -7.95 -12.57 8.80
N SER A 88 -7.22 -12.56 7.72
CA SER A 88 -7.58 -13.23 6.46
C SER A 88 -6.34 -13.74 5.74
N GLU A 89 -6.55 -14.60 4.75
CA GLU A 89 -5.46 -15.04 3.87
C GLU A 89 -4.75 -13.86 3.19
N ARG A 90 -5.51 -12.83 2.77
CA ARG A 90 -4.93 -11.61 2.22
C ARG A 90 -3.94 -10.95 3.19
N LEU A 91 -4.30 -10.81 4.47
CA LEU A 91 -3.41 -10.26 5.49
C LEU A 91 -2.16 -11.11 5.67
N THR A 92 -2.31 -12.43 5.79
CA THR A 92 -1.18 -13.36 5.93
C THR A 92 -0.21 -13.25 4.75
N ARG A 93 -0.73 -13.29 3.53
CA ARG A 93 0.08 -13.17 2.31
C ARG A 93 0.72 -11.79 2.17
N THR A 94 0.07 -10.73 2.66
CA THR A 94 0.65 -9.38 2.71
C THR A 94 1.85 -9.33 3.67
N ILE A 95 1.72 -9.93 4.85
CA ILE A 95 2.82 -10.02 5.82
C ILE A 95 4.00 -10.81 5.23
N ASP A 96 3.73 -11.97 4.64
CA ASP A 96 4.74 -12.78 3.96
C ASP A 96 5.46 -12.00 2.85
N TYR A 97 4.70 -11.20 2.10
CA TYR A 97 5.25 -10.34 1.06
C TYR A 97 6.19 -9.27 1.64
N PHE A 98 5.78 -8.59 2.70
CA PHE A 98 6.64 -7.60 3.37
C PHE A 98 7.94 -8.21 3.88
N GLN A 99 7.87 -9.38 4.52
CA GLN A 99 9.05 -10.09 5.01
C GLN A 99 10.00 -10.52 3.88
N LYS A 100 9.45 -11.09 2.79
CA LYS A 100 10.23 -11.52 1.62
C LYS A 100 10.91 -10.38 0.87
N ASN A 101 10.42 -9.16 1.04
CA ASN A 101 10.97 -7.97 0.41
C ASN A 101 11.75 -7.08 1.38
N ASP A 102 12.03 -7.57 2.58
CA ASP A 102 12.78 -6.87 3.63
C ASP A 102 12.22 -5.47 3.93
N ILE A 103 10.88 -5.33 3.95
CA ILE A 103 10.21 -4.07 4.23
C ILE A 103 9.99 -3.96 5.73
N GLU A 104 10.77 -3.14 6.41
CA GLU A 104 10.76 -3.01 7.87
C GLU A 104 10.09 -1.73 8.35
N GLU A 105 10.08 -0.65 7.56
CA GLU A 105 9.53 0.64 7.91
C GLU A 105 8.06 0.76 7.48
N LEU A 106 7.15 0.25 8.32
CA LEU A 106 5.72 0.23 8.07
C LEU A 106 4.97 1.25 8.94
N TYR A 107 4.21 2.12 8.29
CA TYR A 107 3.37 3.17 8.88
C TYR A 107 1.90 2.98 8.50
N PRO A 108 1.24 1.87 8.92
CA PRO A 108 -0.14 1.59 8.55
C PRO A 108 -1.10 2.54 9.28
N CYS A 109 -1.94 3.21 8.53
CA CYS A 109 -2.93 4.14 9.07
C CYS A 109 -4.26 4.08 8.32
N HIS A 110 -5.21 4.94 8.66
CA HIS A 110 -6.49 5.10 8.02
C HIS A 110 -7.32 3.80 7.94
N CYS A 111 -7.28 3.10 6.82
CA CYS A 111 -8.07 1.88 6.57
C CYS A 111 -7.32 0.58 6.93
N VAL A 112 -6.66 0.56 8.08
CA VAL A 112 -6.04 -0.64 8.66
C VAL A 112 -6.61 -0.83 10.06
N SER A 113 -7.30 -1.93 10.30
CA SER A 113 -7.89 -2.20 11.62
C SER A 113 -6.82 -2.43 12.68
N PHE A 114 -7.17 -2.19 13.94
CA PHE A 114 -6.29 -2.51 15.08
C PHE A 114 -5.85 -3.97 15.07
N LYS A 115 -6.76 -4.90 14.75
CA LYS A 115 -6.44 -6.33 14.67
C LYS A 115 -5.42 -6.63 13.59
N ALA A 116 -5.56 -5.99 12.41
CA ALA A 116 -4.60 -6.16 11.33
C ALA A 116 -3.22 -5.59 11.68
N LYS A 117 -3.18 -4.39 12.28
CA LYS A 117 -1.91 -3.80 12.78
C LYS A 117 -1.24 -4.70 13.82
N ALA A 118 -2.01 -5.21 14.79
CA ALA A 118 -1.49 -6.10 15.81
C ALA A 118 -0.93 -7.40 15.21
N GLU A 119 -1.57 -7.95 14.18
CA GLU A 119 -1.08 -9.15 13.49
C GLU A 119 0.21 -8.88 12.72
N ILE A 120 0.27 -7.78 11.97
CA ILE A 120 1.51 -7.34 11.30
C ILE A 120 2.63 -7.15 12.31
N HIS A 121 2.34 -6.50 13.43
CA HIS A 121 3.33 -6.17 14.48
C HIS A 121 3.98 -7.40 15.12
N LYS A 122 3.34 -8.56 15.11
CA LYS A 122 3.95 -9.81 15.58
C LYS A 122 5.16 -10.23 14.77
N SER A 123 5.19 -9.88 13.50
CA SER A 123 6.22 -10.29 12.55
C SER A 123 7.13 -9.14 12.12
N ILE A 124 6.55 -7.94 11.96
CA ILE A 124 7.24 -6.74 11.51
C ILE A 124 6.75 -5.57 12.38
N PRO A 125 7.62 -4.90 13.13
CA PRO A 125 7.23 -3.74 13.93
C PRO A 125 6.53 -2.68 13.07
N VAL A 126 5.37 -2.20 13.53
CA VAL A 126 4.67 -1.07 12.89
C VAL A 126 4.84 0.19 13.71
N HIS A 127 4.97 1.31 13.04
CA HIS A 127 5.03 2.62 13.66
C HIS A 127 3.63 3.19 13.87
N GLU A 128 3.44 3.93 14.95
CA GLU A 128 2.23 4.70 15.18
C GLU A 128 2.18 5.92 14.25
N VAL A 129 1.01 6.17 13.69
CA VAL A 129 0.77 7.31 12.80
C VAL A 129 -0.30 8.20 13.39
N GLY A 130 0.00 9.48 13.51
CA GLY A 130 -0.91 10.49 14.01
C GLY A 130 -0.59 11.88 13.48
N VAL A 131 -1.45 12.83 13.79
CA VAL A 131 -1.25 14.24 13.42
C VAL A 131 0.06 14.76 14.04
N GLY A 132 0.90 15.35 13.20
CA GLY A 132 2.20 15.90 13.62
C GLY A 132 3.36 14.91 13.46
N LEU A 133 3.14 13.67 13.01
CA LEU A 133 4.23 12.76 12.63
C LEU A 133 5.12 13.43 11.58
N LYS A 134 6.41 13.35 11.79
CA LYS A 134 7.43 13.76 10.81
C LYS A 134 8.33 12.57 10.51
N ILE A 135 8.55 12.30 9.25
CA ILE A 135 9.46 11.27 8.75
C ILE A 135 10.46 11.98 7.84
N GLU A 136 11.74 11.84 8.14
CA GLU A 136 12.81 12.36 7.30
C GLU A 136 13.37 11.22 6.46
N ILE A 137 13.41 11.42 5.14
CA ILE A 137 13.85 10.42 4.17
C ILE A 137 15.00 11.05 3.36
N GLU A 138 16.15 10.39 3.30
CA GLU A 138 17.33 10.86 2.55
C GLU A 138 17.36 10.37 1.09
#